data_270b3484083471307284c7ec1a4feea5
#
_entry.id   270b3484083471307284c7ec1a4feea5
#
_cell.length_a   1.000
_cell.length_b   1.000
_cell.length_c   1.000
_cell.angle_alpha   90.00
_cell.angle_beta   90.00
_cell.angle_gamma   90.00
#
_symmetry.space_group_name_H-M   'P 1'
#
loop_
_entity.id
_entity.type
_entity.pdbx_description
1 polymer ?
#
loop_
_entity_poly.entity_id
_entity_poly.type
_entity_poly.pdbx_seq_one_letter_code
_entity_poly.pdbx_strand_id
1 'polypeptide(L)'
;MSRNPQDLIATGAQPSKTVRWLVGLGVVVLLAIGLGLLVLLTQATSNRALYDQNYERLYLVNTVVAGLLLLGLLWGLTRLVIRVRQGQFGSRLLVKLAAIFALVGVVPGVLIYVVSYQFVSRSIESWFDVKVEGALVAGLNLGRATLDTLTGDLAKQSRVAAQQLVDVQEPSAALMLDRVREQMDANDAVLWSSDGRLIATAGQSRFSIRPERPTAAQFKQVRNKLSVEIVEGLDETAGAPTGRIKVLTLVPQNSLSLREDPWVLQISQE
;
A
#
# COMPACT_ATOMS: atom_id res chain seq x y z
N MET A 1 64.05 66.13 -14.69
CA MET A 1 62.82 65.51 -15.09
C MET A 1 62.43 64.42 -14.09
N SER A 2 61.80 64.82 -13.02
CA SER A 2 61.42 63.92 -11.90
C SER A 2 59.97 63.49 -12.13
N ARG A 3 59.74 62.19 -12.40
CA ARG A 3 58.45 61.59 -12.45
C ARG A 3 57.99 61.26 -11.04
N ASN A 4 56.93 61.83 -10.63
CA ASN A 4 56.28 61.67 -9.33
C ASN A 4 55.69 60.24 -9.20
N PRO A 5 56.05 59.49 -8.11
CA PRO A 5 55.57 58.12 -7.95
C PRO A 5 54.15 58.00 -7.41
N GLN A 6 53.30 59.03 -7.46
CA GLN A 6 51.99 59.06 -6.86
C GLN A 6 50.83 58.71 -7.85
N ASP A 7 51.17 58.44 -9.12
CA ASP A 7 50.10 58.20 -10.12
C ASP A 7 49.73 56.69 -10.29
N LEU A 8 50.24 55.78 -9.44
CA LEU A 8 49.96 54.34 -9.57
C LEU A 8 48.99 53.76 -8.55
N ILE A 9 48.31 54.61 -7.75
CA ILE A 9 47.33 54.10 -6.78
C ILE A 9 46.02 54.85 -6.98
N ALA A 10 45.19 54.43 -7.90
CA ALA A 10 43.72 54.55 -7.82
C ALA A 10 43.05 54.07 -9.09
N THR A 11 42.91 52.76 -9.27
CA THR A 11 41.78 52.27 -10.10
C THR A 11 41.08 51.17 -9.32
N GLY A 12 40.59 51.51 -8.15
CA GLY A 12 39.50 50.78 -7.52
C GLY A 12 38.24 51.14 -8.28
N ALA A 13 37.91 50.37 -9.31
CA ALA A 13 36.67 50.51 -10.03
C ALA A 13 35.49 50.39 -9.04
N GLN A 14 34.95 51.50 -8.62
CA GLN A 14 33.69 51.52 -7.88
C GLN A 14 32.62 50.90 -8.81
N PRO A 15 31.88 49.88 -8.38
CA PRO A 15 30.85 49.28 -9.18
C PRO A 15 29.85 50.39 -9.51
N SER A 16 29.65 50.65 -10.83
CA SER A 16 28.75 51.68 -11.34
C SER A 16 27.39 51.56 -10.68
N LYS A 17 26.68 52.64 -10.47
CA LYS A 17 25.31 52.66 -9.89
C LYS A 17 24.40 51.67 -10.59
N THR A 18 24.62 51.45 -11.89
CA THR A 18 23.88 50.47 -12.73
C THR A 18 24.08 49.01 -12.29
N VAL A 19 25.31 48.61 -11.91
CA VAL A 19 25.56 47.22 -11.44
C VAL A 19 24.90 46.98 -10.08
N ARG A 20 24.85 47.97 -9.20
CA ARG A 20 24.15 47.86 -7.91
C ARG A 20 22.61 47.72 -8.11
N TRP A 21 22.06 48.47 -9.06
CA TRP A 21 20.64 48.43 -9.43
C TRP A 21 20.29 47.09 -10.08
N LEU A 22 21.12 46.57 -10.99
CA LEU A 22 20.92 45.26 -11.64
C LEU A 22 20.95 44.12 -10.62
N VAL A 23 21.88 44.17 -9.66
CA VAL A 23 21.91 43.12 -8.60
C VAL A 23 20.69 43.21 -7.69
N GLY A 24 20.25 44.41 -7.32
CA GLY A 24 19.03 44.59 -6.54
C GLY A 24 17.77 44.09 -7.27
N LEU A 25 17.65 44.42 -8.57
CA LEU A 25 16.56 43.94 -9.41
C LEU A 25 16.58 42.42 -9.57
N GLY A 26 17.76 41.81 -9.72
CA GLY A 26 17.91 40.37 -9.80
C GLY A 26 17.46 39.64 -8.52
N VAL A 27 17.74 40.19 -7.35
CA VAL A 27 17.29 39.64 -6.06
C VAL A 27 15.76 39.73 -5.93
N VAL A 28 15.16 40.88 -6.33
CA VAL A 28 13.71 41.03 -6.28
C VAL A 28 12.99 40.08 -7.24
N VAL A 29 13.53 39.88 -8.44
CA VAL A 29 12.99 38.93 -9.41
C VAL A 29 13.09 37.50 -8.90
N LEU A 30 14.20 37.11 -8.31
CA LEU A 30 14.39 35.76 -7.68
C LEU A 30 13.40 35.53 -6.54
N LEU A 31 13.20 36.54 -5.68
CA LEU A 31 12.20 36.46 -4.60
C LEU A 31 10.78 36.34 -5.15
N ALA A 32 10.45 37.11 -6.18
CA ALA A 32 9.13 37.04 -6.81
C ALA A 32 8.87 35.68 -7.46
N ILE A 33 9.87 35.08 -8.12
CA ILE A 33 9.81 33.73 -8.68
C ILE A 33 9.64 32.70 -7.57
N GLY A 34 10.39 32.80 -6.48
CA GLY A 34 10.27 31.90 -5.32
C GLY A 34 8.88 31.93 -4.69
N LEU A 35 8.33 33.13 -4.52
CA LEU A 35 6.97 33.32 -3.97
C LEU A 35 5.89 32.82 -4.92
N GLY A 36 6.04 33.05 -6.22
CA GLY A 36 5.16 32.51 -7.27
C GLY A 36 5.16 30.97 -7.30
N LEU A 37 6.32 30.34 -7.16
CA LEU A 37 6.43 28.88 -7.08
C LEU A 37 5.80 28.33 -5.80
N LEU A 38 5.90 29.02 -4.67
CA LEU A 38 5.27 28.64 -3.42
C LEU A 38 3.73 28.67 -3.55
N VAL A 39 3.19 29.68 -4.21
CA VAL A 39 1.74 29.79 -4.51
C VAL A 39 1.31 28.67 -5.46
N LEU A 40 2.09 28.40 -6.51
CA LEU A 40 1.81 27.30 -7.46
C LEU A 40 1.86 25.92 -6.75
N LEU A 41 2.80 25.70 -5.87
CA LEU A 41 2.90 24.47 -5.07
C LEU A 41 1.67 24.29 -4.16
N THR A 42 1.22 25.37 -3.53
CA THR A 42 0.02 25.37 -2.67
C THR A 42 -1.25 25.08 -3.49
N GLN A 43 -1.38 25.63 -4.68
CA GLN A 43 -2.50 25.35 -5.58
C GLN A 43 -2.45 23.92 -6.16
N ALA A 44 -1.27 23.39 -6.49
CA ALA A 44 -1.09 22.04 -6.98
C ALA A 44 -1.47 21.00 -5.91
N THR A 45 -1.20 21.28 -4.64
CA THR A 45 -1.57 20.41 -3.51
C THR A 45 -3.09 20.32 -3.32
N SER A 46 -3.84 21.33 -3.75
CA SER A 46 -5.31 21.39 -3.67
C SER A 46 -6.02 20.55 -4.76
N ASN A 47 -5.34 20.22 -5.87
CA ASN A 47 -5.93 19.49 -7.00
C ASN A 47 -5.09 18.25 -7.37
N ARG A 48 -5.46 17.08 -6.80
CA ARG A 48 -4.73 15.81 -6.93
C ARG A 48 -4.48 15.38 -8.38
N ALA A 49 -5.45 15.61 -9.28
CA ALA A 49 -5.35 15.17 -10.68
C ALA A 49 -4.26 15.92 -11.49
N LEU A 50 -4.00 17.21 -11.16
CA LEU A 50 -2.95 18.01 -11.80
C LEU A 50 -1.57 17.75 -11.16
N TYR A 51 -1.56 17.31 -9.91
CA TYR A 51 -0.34 17.04 -9.16
C TYR A 51 0.38 15.78 -9.68
N ASP A 52 -0.34 14.69 -9.89
CA ASP A 52 0.25 13.41 -10.36
C ASP A 52 0.87 13.54 -11.75
N GLN A 53 0.29 14.35 -12.63
CA GLN A 53 0.76 14.50 -14.01
C GLN A 53 1.95 15.46 -14.16
N ASN A 54 2.15 16.40 -13.23
CA ASN A 54 3.18 17.46 -13.32
C ASN A 54 4.16 17.46 -12.15
N TYR A 55 4.08 16.48 -11.23
CA TYR A 55 4.91 16.43 -10.04
C TYR A 55 6.42 16.51 -10.35
N GLU A 56 6.87 15.75 -11.33
CA GLU A 56 8.28 15.67 -11.72
C GLU A 56 8.81 17.02 -12.25
N ARG A 57 8.02 17.74 -13.03
CA ARG A 57 8.35 19.08 -13.55
C ARG A 57 8.36 20.13 -12.45
N LEU A 58 7.37 20.12 -11.57
CA LEU A 58 7.27 21.05 -10.43
C LEU A 58 8.42 20.84 -9.45
N TYR A 59 8.77 19.58 -9.15
CA TYR A 59 9.89 19.23 -8.31
C TYR A 59 11.22 19.74 -8.92
N LEU A 60 11.44 19.51 -10.22
CA LEU A 60 12.64 19.95 -10.91
C LEU A 60 12.78 21.46 -10.91
N VAL A 61 11.71 22.18 -11.24
CA VAL A 61 11.70 23.66 -11.24
C VAL A 61 11.99 24.21 -9.84
N ASN A 62 11.34 23.65 -8.81
CA ASN A 62 11.56 24.07 -7.43
C ASN A 62 13.02 23.81 -6.98
N THR A 63 13.59 22.66 -7.34
CA THR A 63 14.99 22.30 -7.03
C THR A 63 15.97 23.25 -7.73
N VAL A 64 15.72 23.60 -8.99
CA VAL A 64 16.57 24.54 -9.73
C VAL A 64 16.51 25.96 -9.11
N VAL A 65 15.32 26.43 -8.74
CA VAL A 65 15.16 27.73 -8.09
C VAL A 65 15.81 27.74 -6.71
N ALA A 66 15.63 26.70 -5.91
CA ALA A 66 16.31 26.57 -4.62
C ALA A 66 17.85 26.56 -4.78
N GLY A 67 18.38 25.85 -5.79
CA GLY A 67 19.79 25.84 -6.13
C GLY A 67 20.32 27.23 -6.52
N LEU A 68 19.59 27.96 -7.34
CA LEU A 68 19.96 29.34 -7.74
C LEU A 68 19.95 30.30 -6.56
N LEU A 69 18.95 30.19 -5.67
CA LEU A 69 18.88 31.01 -4.44
C LEU A 69 20.06 30.70 -3.52
N LEU A 70 20.39 29.42 -3.36
CA LEU A 70 21.51 28.99 -2.53
C LEU A 70 22.85 29.47 -3.10
N LEU A 71 23.06 29.39 -4.41
CA LEU A 71 24.24 29.93 -5.09
C LEU A 71 24.33 31.44 -4.93
N GLY A 72 23.26 32.19 -5.07
CA GLY A 72 23.18 33.61 -4.85
C GLY A 72 23.56 34.00 -3.41
N LEU A 73 23.06 33.24 -2.44
CA LEU A 73 23.35 33.45 -1.02
C LEU A 73 24.83 33.16 -0.70
N LEU A 74 25.36 32.05 -1.22
CA LEU A 74 26.78 31.71 -1.06
C LEU A 74 27.69 32.75 -1.71
N TRP A 75 27.35 33.23 -2.90
CA TRP A 75 28.09 34.28 -3.58
C TRP A 75 28.06 35.59 -2.78
N GLY A 76 26.91 36.01 -2.25
CA GLY A 76 26.76 37.16 -1.40
C GLY A 76 27.59 37.04 -0.11
N LEU A 77 27.52 35.88 0.54
CA LEU A 77 28.31 35.58 1.77
C LEU A 77 29.80 35.62 1.51
N THR A 78 30.25 34.97 0.43
CA THR A 78 31.67 34.94 0.03
C THR A 78 32.16 36.36 -0.24
N ARG A 79 31.40 37.16 -0.95
CA ARG A 79 31.74 38.58 -1.21
C ARG A 79 31.81 39.41 0.08
N LEU A 80 30.91 39.13 1.02
CA LEU A 80 30.90 39.79 2.33
C LEU A 80 32.19 39.44 3.11
N VAL A 81 32.55 38.13 3.17
CA VAL A 81 33.75 37.64 3.86
C VAL A 81 35.04 38.25 3.26
N ILE A 82 35.12 38.27 1.91
CA ILE A 82 36.29 38.88 1.23
C ILE A 82 36.39 40.36 1.58
N ARG A 83 35.28 41.10 1.57
CA ARG A 83 35.28 42.55 1.89
C ARG A 83 35.70 42.83 3.35
N VAL A 84 35.30 41.94 4.27
CA VAL A 84 35.71 42.00 5.69
C VAL A 84 37.19 41.73 5.85
N ARG A 85 37.75 40.72 5.15
CA ARG A 85 39.16 40.39 5.16
C ARG A 85 40.04 41.47 4.57
N GLN A 86 39.55 42.26 3.61
CA GLN A 86 40.26 43.39 2.99
C GLN A 86 40.23 44.65 3.84
N GLY A 87 39.66 44.64 5.04
CA GLY A 87 39.75 45.74 6.00
C GLY A 87 39.10 47.06 5.57
N GLN A 88 38.16 47.05 4.61
CA GLN A 88 37.51 48.27 4.13
C GLN A 88 36.73 48.98 5.24
N PHE A 89 36.89 50.30 5.34
CA PHE A 89 36.20 51.13 6.32
C PHE A 89 34.66 50.85 6.31
N GLY A 90 34.08 50.57 7.49
CA GLY A 90 32.66 50.26 7.64
C GLY A 90 32.31 48.78 7.55
N SER A 91 33.25 47.87 7.17
CA SER A 91 32.97 46.43 7.04
C SER A 91 32.58 45.78 8.37
N ARG A 92 33.16 46.21 9.50
CA ARG A 92 32.83 45.72 10.85
C ARG A 92 31.40 46.07 11.28
N LEU A 93 30.91 47.25 10.92
CA LEU A 93 29.52 47.67 11.19
C LEU A 93 28.53 46.83 10.36
N LEU A 94 28.84 46.63 9.08
CA LEU A 94 28.01 45.86 8.15
C LEU A 94 27.91 44.37 8.56
N VAL A 95 28.99 43.79 9.06
CA VAL A 95 29.00 42.43 9.61
C VAL A 95 28.15 42.32 10.88
N LYS A 96 28.30 43.30 11.82
CA LYS A 96 27.46 43.31 13.03
C LYS A 96 25.99 43.45 12.68
N LEU A 97 25.63 44.32 11.75
CA LEU A 97 24.28 44.49 11.29
C LEU A 97 23.75 43.23 10.59
N ALA A 98 24.53 42.63 9.69
CA ALA A 98 24.16 41.38 9.01
C ALA A 98 23.99 40.21 9.99
N ALA A 99 24.86 40.11 11.02
CA ALA A 99 24.74 39.09 12.07
C ALA A 99 23.45 39.24 12.89
N ILE A 100 23.09 40.48 13.25
CA ILE A 100 21.84 40.76 13.97
C ILE A 100 20.61 40.39 13.09
N PHE A 101 20.64 40.79 11.83
CA PHE A 101 19.52 40.43 10.91
C PHE A 101 19.47 38.90 10.67
N ALA A 102 20.60 38.23 10.54
CA ALA A 102 20.64 36.78 10.42
C ALA A 102 20.11 36.12 11.69
N LEU A 103 20.50 36.59 12.86
CA LEU A 103 20.02 36.02 14.13
C LEU A 103 18.51 36.21 14.28
N VAL A 104 18.01 37.41 14.04
CA VAL A 104 16.55 37.74 14.19
C VAL A 104 15.69 37.06 13.12
N GLY A 105 16.21 36.84 11.90
CA GLY A 105 15.46 36.21 10.81
C GLY A 105 15.61 34.69 10.75
N VAL A 106 16.83 34.17 10.85
CA VAL A 106 17.12 32.74 10.67
C VAL A 106 16.70 31.93 11.88
N VAL A 107 16.94 32.43 13.11
CA VAL A 107 16.63 31.65 14.32
C VAL A 107 15.15 31.35 14.47
N PRO A 108 14.22 32.32 14.36
CA PRO A 108 12.78 32.04 14.37
C PRO A 108 12.34 31.18 13.19
N GLY A 109 12.92 31.41 12.00
CA GLY A 109 12.63 30.60 10.82
C GLY A 109 12.97 29.11 10.99
N VAL A 110 14.17 28.84 11.50
CA VAL A 110 14.61 27.45 11.81
C VAL A 110 13.72 26.83 12.89
N LEU A 111 13.39 27.59 13.93
CA LEU A 111 12.55 27.11 15.03
C LEU A 111 11.15 26.74 14.51
N ILE A 112 10.51 27.62 13.72
CA ILE A 112 9.21 27.34 13.09
C ILE A 112 9.31 26.11 12.18
N TYR A 113 10.38 26.00 11.38
CA TYR A 113 10.58 24.85 10.51
C TYR A 113 10.67 23.53 11.30
N VAL A 114 11.50 23.48 12.34
CA VAL A 114 11.69 22.29 13.18
C VAL A 114 10.39 21.89 13.87
N VAL A 115 9.69 22.86 14.46
CA VAL A 115 8.38 22.60 15.12
C VAL A 115 7.34 22.11 14.13
N SER A 116 7.25 22.75 12.96
CA SER A 116 6.31 22.36 11.90
C SER A 116 6.62 20.96 11.36
N TYR A 117 7.89 20.67 11.10
CA TYR A 117 8.32 19.35 10.65
C TYR A 117 7.98 18.26 11.67
N GLN A 118 8.27 18.51 12.95
CA GLN A 118 7.98 17.58 14.04
C GLN A 118 6.47 17.35 14.22
N PHE A 119 5.68 18.41 14.08
CA PHE A 119 4.22 18.32 14.15
C PHE A 119 3.64 17.54 12.97
N VAL A 120 4.08 17.83 11.75
CA VAL A 120 3.61 17.14 10.55
C VAL A 120 3.99 15.66 10.57
N SER A 121 5.25 15.33 10.92
CA SER A 121 5.71 13.94 11.02
C SER A 121 4.89 13.14 12.04
N ARG A 122 4.66 13.69 13.23
CA ARG A 122 3.81 13.03 14.23
C ARG A 122 2.34 12.91 13.80
N SER A 123 1.82 13.93 13.14
CA SER A 123 0.44 13.88 12.64
C SER A 123 0.26 12.81 11.58
N ILE A 124 1.22 12.66 10.66
CA ILE A 124 1.20 11.63 9.63
C ILE A 124 1.27 10.24 10.26
N GLU A 125 2.22 10.00 11.18
CA GLU A 125 2.33 8.71 11.90
C GLU A 125 1.03 8.35 12.61
N SER A 126 0.47 9.26 13.41
CA SER A 126 -0.75 8.97 14.15
C SER A 126 -1.99 8.74 13.27
N TRP A 127 -2.05 9.39 12.09
CA TRP A 127 -3.14 9.20 11.14
C TRP A 127 -3.03 7.89 10.36
N PHE A 128 -1.81 7.47 10.03
CA PHE A 128 -1.57 6.23 9.31
C PHE A 128 -1.86 5.02 10.20
N ASP A 129 -1.35 4.99 11.42
CA ASP A 129 -1.51 3.86 12.33
C ASP A 129 -2.99 3.58 12.64
N VAL A 130 -3.77 4.60 13.01
CA VAL A 130 -5.17 4.41 13.40
C VAL A 130 -6.09 4.06 12.23
N LYS A 131 -5.93 4.71 11.07
CA LYS A 131 -6.85 4.49 9.93
C LYS A 131 -6.52 3.25 9.12
N VAL A 132 -5.24 2.96 8.90
CA VAL A 132 -4.82 1.81 8.09
C VAL A 132 -5.02 0.53 8.89
N GLU A 133 -4.65 0.50 10.16
CA GLU A 133 -4.88 -0.65 11.04
C GLU A 133 -6.38 -0.95 11.18
N GLY A 134 -7.20 0.08 11.44
CA GLY A 134 -8.64 -0.07 11.51
C GLY A 134 -9.27 -0.58 10.21
N ALA A 135 -8.85 -0.09 9.05
CA ALA A 135 -9.33 -0.55 7.75
C ALA A 135 -8.89 -2.00 7.45
N LEU A 136 -7.65 -2.35 7.81
CA LEU A 136 -7.13 -3.70 7.63
C LEU A 136 -7.88 -4.71 8.51
N VAL A 137 -8.07 -4.39 9.78
CA VAL A 137 -8.83 -5.23 10.72
C VAL A 137 -10.28 -5.38 10.28
N ALA A 138 -10.92 -4.30 9.83
CA ALA A 138 -12.29 -4.35 9.30
C ALA A 138 -12.36 -5.21 8.02
N GLY A 139 -11.40 -5.08 7.11
CA GLY A 139 -11.30 -5.89 5.91
C GLY A 139 -11.09 -7.38 6.20
N LEU A 140 -10.21 -7.71 7.12
CA LEU A 140 -9.98 -9.10 7.56
C LEU A 140 -11.23 -9.69 8.24
N ASN A 141 -11.91 -8.93 9.09
CA ASN A 141 -13.13 -9.38 9.73
C ASN A 141 -14.27 -9.60 8.72
N LEU A 142 -14.40 -8.71 7.74
CA LEU A 142 -15.37 -8.88 6.65
C LEU A 142 -15.03 -10.13 5.82
N GLY A 143 -13.77 -10.32 5.45
CA GLY A 143 -13.32 -11.50 4.71
C GLY A 143 -13.63 -12.80 5.46
N ARG A 144 -13.32 -12.86 6.77
CA ARG A 144 -13.66 -14.02 7.61
C ARG A 144 -15.17 -14.25 7.70
N ALA A 145 -15.95 -13.22 7.98
CA ALA A 145 -17.40 -13.33 8.06
C ALA A 145 -18.02 -13.82 6.74
N THR A 146 -17.49 -13.36 5.60
CA THR A 146 -17.93 -13.81 4.27
C THR A 146 -17.58 -15.28 4.06
N LEU A 147 -16.37 -15.71 4.39
CA LEU A 147 -15.96 -17.12 4.31
C LEU A 147 -16.80 -18.01 5.23
N ASP A 148 -17.04 -17.59 6.47
CA ASP A 148 -17.88 -18.32 7.43
C ASP A 148 -19.32 -18.47 6.91
N THR A 149 -19.84 -17.44 6.25
CA THR A 149 -21.19 -17.50 5.66
C THR A 149 -21.21 -18.46 4.49
N LEU A 150 -20.26 -18.36 3.56
CA LEU A 150 -20.18 -19.24 2.38
C LEU A 150 -19.99 -20.71 2.77
N THR A 151 -19.07 -20.98 3.70
CA THR A 151 -18.82 -22.34 4.19
C THR A 151 -20.04 -22.91 4.91
N GLY A 152 -20.70 -22.11 5.75
CA GLY A 152 -21.90 -22.51 6.46
C GLY A 152 -23.09 -22.78 5.54
N ASP A 153 -23.27 -21.99 4.49
CA ASP A 153 -24.33 -22.21 3.51
C ASP A 153 -24.04 -23.44 2.64
N LEU A 154 -22.78 -23.63 2.21
CA LEU A 154 -22.39 -24.86 1.49
C LEU A 154 -22.59 -26.10 2.36
N ALA A 155 -22.29 -26.02 3.65
CA ALA A 155 -22.50 -27.13 4.59
C ALA A 155 -23.98 -27.46 4.79
N LYS A 156 -24.87 -26.45 4.84
CA LYS A 156 -26.31 -26.67 4.91
C LYS A 156 -26.84 -27.35 3.64
N GLN A 157 -26.44 -26.84 2.47
CA GLN A 157 -26.81 -27.43 1.19
C GLN A 157 -26.30 -28.85 1.04
N SER A 158 -25.03 -29.11 1.45
CA SER A 158 -24.39 -30.42 1.43
C SER A 158 -25.15 -31.44 2.31
N ARG A 159 -25.71 -30.99 3.47
CA ARG A 159 -26.55 -31.88 4.31
C ARG A 159 -27.86 -32.23 3.64
N VAL A 160 -28.52 -31.28 2.96
CA VAL A 160 -29.74 -31.53 2.20
C VAL A 160 -29.44 -32.48 1.04
N ALA A 161 -28.32 -32.29 0.35
CA ALA A 161 -27.86 -33.16 -0.72
C ALA A 161 -27.55 -34.59 -0.23
N ALA A 162 -26.89 -34.68 0.96
CA ALA A 162 -26.65 -35.99 1.57
C ALA A 162 -27.93 -36.78 1.89
N GLN A 163 -29.01 -36.08 2.25
CA GLN A 163 -30.32 -36.73 2.46
C GLN A 163 -30.89 -37.36 1.17
N GLN A 164 -30.65 -36.76 0.01
CA GLN A 164 -31.07 -37.30 -1.29
C GLN A 164 -30.32 -38.60 -1.66
N LEU A 165 -29.15 -38.83 -1.05
CA LEU A 165 -28.31 -40.01 -1.31
C LEU A 165 -28.63 -41.19 -0.37
N VAL A 166 -29.56 -41.04 0.56
CA VAL A 166 -29.88 -42.05 1.59
C VAL A 166 -30.31 -43.39 0.97
N ASP A 167 -31.23 -43.36 0.00
CA ASP A 167 -31.82 -44.56 -0.60
C ASP A 167 -31.19 -44.93 -1.96
N VAL A 168 -30.05 -44.28 -2.29
CA VAL A 168 -29.36 -44.51 -3.58
C VAL A 168 -28.47 -45.74 -3.49
N GLN A 169 -28.56 -46.63 -4.50
CA GLN A 169 -27.71 -47.80 -4.63
C GLN A 169 -26.39 -47.44 -5.37
N GLU A 170 -25.28 -48.21 -5.10
CA GLU A 170 -23.98 -47.96 -5.74
C GLU A 170 -24.03 -47.79 -7.27
N PRO A 171 -24.78 -48.62 -8.05
CA PRO A 171 -24.80 -48.45 -9.51
C PRO A 171 -25.42 -47.14 -10.01
N SER A 172 -26.33 -46.54 -9.23
CA SER A 172 -27.00 -45.29 -9.58
C SER A 172 -26.37 -44.07 -8.91
N ALA A 173 -25.36 -44.29 -8.03
CA ALA A 173 -24.72 -43.23 -7.24
C ALA A 173 -24.08 -42.15 -8.11
N ALA A 174 -23.42 -42.52 -9.20
CA ALA A 174 -22.75 -41.56 -10.09
C ALA A 174 -23.75 -40.60 -10.77
N LEU A 175 -24.91 -41.09 -11.23
CA LEU A 175 -25.94 -40.26 -11.86
C LEU A 175 -26.57 -39.29 -10.85
N MET A 176 -26.85 -39.77 -9.64
CA MET A 176 -27.46 -38.96 -8.60
C MET A 176 -26.47 -37.90 -8.08
N LEU A 177 -25.20 -38.28 -7.96
CA LEU A 177 -24.14 -37.36 -7.56
C LEU A 177 -23.93 -36.21 -8.57
N ASP A 178 -24.04 -36.50 -9.87
CA ASP A 178 -23.93 -35.48 -10.91
C ASP A 178 -25.10 -34.47 -10.82
N ARG A 179 -26.32 -34.97 -10.56
CA ARG A 179 -27.50 -34.13 -10.33
C ARG A 179 -27.33 -33.25 -9.06
N VAL A 180 -26.83 -33.83 -7.98
CA VAL A 180 -26.53 -33.10 -6.73
C VAL A 180 -25.51 -31.99 -6.99
N ARG A 181 -24.43 -32.30 -7.71
CA ARG A 181 -23.40 -31.32 -8.08
C ARG A 181 -23.99 -30.15 -8.87
N GLU A 182 -24.79 -30.44 -9.89
CA GLU A 182 -25.46 -29.38 -10.70
C GLU A 182 -26.43 -28.55 -9.87
N GLN A 183 -27.19 -29.16 -9.00
CA GLN A 183 -28.14 -28.48 -8.12
C GLN A 183 -27.48 -27.54 -7.13
N MET A 184 -26.23 -27.87 -6.70
CA MET A 184 -25.45 -27.06 -5.78
C MET A 184 -24.49 -26.06 -6.47
N ASP A 185 -24.45 -26.07 -7.80
CA ASP A 185 -23.48 -25.32 -8.61
C ASP A 185 -22.03 -25.55 -8.13
N ALA A 186 -21.75 -26.81 -7.75
CA ALA A 186 -20.43 -27.19 -7.23
C ALA A 186 -19.48 -27.57 -8.36
N ASN A 187 -18.19 -27.27 -8.20
CA ASN A 187 -17.15 -27.65 -9.15
C ASN A 187 -16.97 -29.18 -9.17
N ASP A 188 -16.97 -29.78 -7.98
CA ASP A 188 -16.76 -31.20 -7.79
C ASP A 188 -17.67 -31.78 -6.72
N ALA A 189 -18.12 -33.02 -6.96
CA ALA A 189 -18.75 -33.86 -5.96
C ALA A 189 -18.14 -35.25 -5.99
N VAL A 190 -17.77 -35.75 -4.82
CA VAL A 190 -17.17 -37.09 -4.66
C VAL A 190 -17.85 -37.83 -3.52
N LEU A 191 -18.17 -39.10 -3.76
CA LEU A 191 -18.77 -39.97 -2.77
C LEU A 191 -17.79 -41.04 -2.32
N TRP A 192 -17.53 -41.08 -1.03
CA TRP A 192 -16.60 -42.01 -0.39
C TRP A 192 -17.34 -42.97 0.53
N SER A 193 -16.86 -44.19 0.64
CA SER A 193 -17.21 -45.08 1.75
C SER A 193 -16.49 -44.62 3.02
N SER A 194 -16.98 -45.05 4.17
CA SER A 194 -16.39 -44.72 5.48
C SER A 194 -14.95 -45.18 5.66
N ASP A 195 -14.52 -46.20 4.91
CA ASP A 195 -13.14 -46.71 4.84
C ASP A 195 -12.26 -45.93 3.85
N GLY A 196 -12.86 -44.97 3.13
CA GLY A 196 -12.19 -44.14 2.13
C GLY A 196 -12.04 -44.78 0.75
N ARG A 197 -12.87 -45.76 0.43
CA ARG A 197 -13.03 -46.30 -0.93
C ARG A 197 -13.84 -45.31 -1.75
N LEU A 198 -13.42 -45.04 -2.97
CA LEU A 198 -14.15 -44.21 -3.93
C LEU A 198 -15.39 -44.97 -4.43
N ILE A 199 -16.57 -44.35 -4.32
CA ILE A 199 -17.84 -44.90 -4.79
C ILE A 199 -18.25 -44.26 -6.11
N ALA A 200 -18.28 -42.91 -6.14
CA ALA A 200 -18.67 -42.17 -7.33
C ALA A 200 -17.99 -40.79 -7.36
N THR A 201 -17.85 -40.24 -8.58
CA THR A 201 -17.30 -38.88 -8.81
C THR A 201 -18.18 -38.15 -9.83
N ALA A 202 -18.30 -36.82 -9.65
CA ALA A 202 -18.97 -35.92 -10.57
C ALA A 202 -18.19 -34.61 -10.69
N GLY A 203 -18.23 -33.95 -11.84
CA GLY A 203 -17.51 -32.73 -12.11
C GLY A 203 -16.10 -32.98 -12.62
N GLN A 204 -15.17 -32.07 -12.31
CA GLN A 204 -13.77 -32.13 -12.77
C GLN A 204 -13.03 -33.36 -12.23
N SER A 205 -13.37 -33.83 -11.03
CA SER A 205 -12.80 -35.02 -10.41
C SER A 205 -13.03 -36.31 -11.23
N ARG A 206 -13.99 -36.30 -12.16
CA ARG A 206 -14.22 -37.41 -13.11
C ARG A 206 -13.04 -37.65 -14.05
N PHE A 207 -12.30 -36.59 -14.35
CA PHE A 207 -11.12 -36.62 -15.22
C PHE A 207 -9.82 -36.82 -14.46
N SER A 208 -9.85 -36.76 -13.14
CA SER A 208 -8.72 -37.01 -12.29
C SER A 208 -8.48 -38.52 -12.10
N ILE A 209 -7.26 -38.97 -12.33
CA ILE A 209 -6.86 -40.38 -12.10
C ILE A 209 -7.03 -40.77 -10.64
N ARG A 210 -6.88 -39.82 -9.72
CA ARG A 210 -7.14 -39.97 -8.27
C ARG A 210 -7.75 -38.67 -7.75
N PRO A 211 -9.06 -38.63 -7.44
CA PRO A 211 -9.63 -37.54 -6.70
C PRO A 211 -8.95 -37.37 -5.34
N GLU A 212 -8.88 -36.17 -4.86
CA GLU A 212 -8.22 -35.86 -3.59
C GLU A 212 -8.97 -36.50 -2.42
N ARG A 213 -8.35 -37.51 -1.85
CA ARG A 213 -8.94 -38.33 -0.77
C ARG A 213 -8.86 -37.58 0.55
N PRO A 214 -9.95 -37.46 1.32
CA PRO A 214 -9.93 -36.95 2.68
C PRO A 214 -9.00 -37.74 3.57
N THR A 215 -8.35 -37.07 4.52
CA THR A 215 -7.47 -37.71 5.50
C THR A 215 -8.26 -38.56 6.49
N ALA A 216 -7.58 -39.57 7.13
CA ALA A 216 -8.21 -40.37 8.15
C ALA A 216 -8.75 -39.55 9.34
N ALA A 217 -8.11 -38.43 9.65
CA ALA A 217 -8.58 -37.47 10.66
C ALA A 217 -9.89 -36.80 10.25
N GLN A 218 -10.00 -36.38 8.99
CA GLN A 218 -11.22 -35.78 8.44
C GLN A 218 -12.39 -36.77 8.43
N PHE A 219 -12.18 -38.00 8.02
CA PHE A 219 -13.21 -39.05 8.11
C PHE A 219 -13.69 -39.28 9.54
N LYS A 220 -12.78 -39.30 10.52
CA LYS A 220 -13.11 -39.40 11.95
C LYS A 220 -13.93 -38.20 12.43
N GLN A 221 -13.55 -37.01 12.01
CA GLN A 221 -14.27 -35.77 12.37
C GLN A 221 -15.69 -35.76 11.78
N VAL A 222 -15.85 -36.14 10.51
CA VAL A 222 -17.18 -36.21 9.85
C VAL A 222 -18.10 -37.20 10.58
N ARG A 223 -17.59 -38.35 11.01
CA ARG A 223 -18.36 -39.33 11.82
C ARG A 223 -18.87 -38.73 13.14
N ASN A 224 -18.07 -37.86 13.76
CA ASN A 224 -18.43 -37.28 15.06
C ASN A 224 -19.30 -36.02 14.93
N LYS A 225 -19.06 -35.20 13.91
CA LYS A 225 -19.72 -33.88 13.74
C LYS A 225 -20.81 -33.85 12.66
N LEU A 226 -20.99 -34.93 11.91
CA LEU A 226 -21.89 -35.08 10.75
C LEU A 226 -21.50 -34.23 9.54
N SER A 227 -20.81 -33.11 9.72
CA SER A 227 -20.29 -32.25 8.66
C SER A 227 -19.00 -31.58 9.10
N VAL A 228 -18.04 -31.47 8.19
CA VAL A 228 -16.75 -30.80 8.41
C VAL A 228 -16.47 -29.90 7.22
N GLU A 229 -16.13 -28.65 7.52
CA GLU A 229 -15.81 -27.61 6.57
C GLU A 229 -14.29 -27.42 6.53
N ILE A 230 -13.73 -27.31 5.33
CA ILE A 230 -12.28 -27.16 5.10
C ILE A 230 -12.12 -26.07 4.06
N VAL A 231 -11.33 -25.03 4.39
CA VAL A 231 -10.94 -23.99 3.46
C VAL A 231 -9.48 -24.18 3.11
N GLU A 232 -9.18 -24.34 1.83
CA GLU A 232 -7.83 -24.56 1.32
C GLU A 232 -7.42 -23.43 0.38
N GLY A 233 -6.11 -23.18 0.21
CA GLY A 233 -5.60 -22.22 -0.77
C GLY A 233 -5.57 -20.77 -0.31
N LEU A 234 -5.71 -20.50 1.01
CA LEU A 234 -5.53 -19.15 1.56
C LEU A 234 -4.05 -18.79 1.79
N ASP A 235 -3.12 -19.74 1.64
CA ASP A 235 -1.69 -19.50 1.81
C ASP A 235 -1.09 -18.86 0.55
N GLU A 236 -0.50 -17.67 0.69
CA GLU A 236 0.10 -16.85 -0.37
C GLU A 236 1.28 -17.51 -1.13
N THR A 237 1.70 -18.72 -0.76
CA THR A 237 2.89 -19.37 -1.31
C THR A 237 2.69 -20.12 -2.63
N ALA A 238 1.48 -20.26 -3.11
CA ALA A 238 1.17 -21.00 -4.35
C ALA A 238 0.53 -20.11 -5.42
N GLY A 239 1.24 -19.15 -5.94
CA GLY A 239 1.12 -18.52 -7.27
C GLY A 239 -0.23 -18.16 -7.90
N ALA A 240 -1.36 -18.59 -7.36
CA ALA A 240 -2.72 -18.17 -7.69
C ALA A 240 -3.60 -18.38 -6.44
N PRO A 241 -4.25 -17.33 -5.91
CA PRO A 241 -5.16 -17.44 -4.78
C PRO A 241 -6.52 -18.02 -5.26
N THR A 242 -6.57 -19.28 -5.56
CA THR A 242 -7.85 -19.99 -5.72
C THR A 242 -8.21 -20.62 -4.38
N GLY A 243 -8.90 -19.85 -3.55
CA GLY A 243 -9.48 -20.38 -2.32
C GLY A 243 -10.52 -21.43 -2.67
N ARG A 244 -10.33 -22.67 -2.21
CA ARG A 244 -11.27 -23.77 -2.41
C ARG A 244 -11.92 -24.12 -1.08
N ILE A 245 -13.26 -24.15 -1.09
CA ILE A 245 -14.06 -24.61 0.04
C ILE A 245 -14.43 -26.07 -0.21
N LYS A 246 -14.07 -26.95 0.73
CA LYS A 246 -14.48 -28.36 0.74
C LYS A 246 -15.37 -28.62 1.93
N VAL A 247 -16.49 -29.29 1.69
CA VAL A 247 -17.39 -29.74 2.74
C VAL A 247 -17.51 -31.24 2.68
N LEU A 248 -17.26 -31.89 3.80
CA LEU A 248 -17.46 -33.32 3.97
C LEU A 248 -18.71 -33.54 4.83
N THR A 249 -19.69 -34.28 4.33
CA THR A 249 -20.96 -34.53 5.02
C THR A 249 -21.24 -36.02 5.08
N LEU A 250 -21.60 -36.52 6.24
CA LEU A 250 -22.02 -37.91 6.42
C LEU A 250 -23.38 -38.09 5.78
N VAL A 251 -23.52 -39.10 4.92
CA VAL A 251 -24.79 -39.51 4.37
C VAL A 251 -25.56 -40.33 5.43
N PRO A 252 -26.75 -39.90 5.87
CA PRO A 252 -27.49 -40.65 6.87
C PRO A 252 -27.83 -42.07 6.38
N GLN A 253 -27.86 -43.02 7.31
CA GLN A 253 -28.34 -44.39 7.00
C GLN A 253 -29.76 -44.55 7.50
N ASN A 254 -30.59 -45.09 6.65
CA ASN A 254 -31.91 -45.59 7.07
C ASN A 254 -31.74 -46.98 7.71
N SER A 255 -32.52 -47.29 8.74
CA SER A 255 -32.55 -48.57 9.38
C SER A 255 -32.94 -49.76 8.44
N LEU A 256 -33.46 -49.41 7.27
CA LEU A 256 -33.83 -50.36 6.18
C LEU A 256 -32.78 -50.41 5.06
N SER A 257 -31.71 -49.61 5.14
CA SER A 257 -30.69 -49.57 4.09
C SER A 257 -29.86 -50.86 4.14
N LEU A 258 -29.71 -51.52 3.01
CA LEU A 258 -28.88 -52.73 2.82
C LEU A 258 -27.37 -52.42 2.83
N ARG A 259 -27.00 -51.20 3.13
CA ARG A 259 -25.60 -50.75 3.16
C ARG A 259 -24.98 -51.03 4.52
N GLU A 260 -23.88 -51.72 4.52
CA GLU A 260 -23.10 -52.01 5.74
C GLU A 260 -22.35 -50.78 6.25
N ASP A 261 -21.88 -49.90 5.32
CA ASP A 261 -21.02 -48.75 5.67
C ASP A 261 -21.68 -47.40 5.33
N PRO A 262 -21.56 -46.38 6.20
CA PRO A 262 -22.00 -45.03 5.91
C PRO A 262 -21.14 -44.40 4.83
N TRP A 263 -21.77 -43.61 3.95
CA TRP A 263 -21.07 -42.85 2.93
C TRP A 263 -20.75 -41.45 3.40
N VAL A 264 -19.70 -40.87 2.80
CA VAL A 264 -19.27 -39.48 3.03
C VAL A 264 -19.33 -38.74 1.69
N LEU A 265 -20.18 -37.72 1.63
CA LEU A 265 -20.29 -36.81 0.50
C LEU A 265 -19.23 -35.70 0.68
N GLN A 266 -18.39 -35.53 -0.31
CA GLN A 266 -17.44 -34.42 -0.42
C GLN A 266 -17.91 -33.50 -1.53
N ILE A 267 -18.12 -32.22 -1.22
CA ILE A 267 -18.44 -31.15 -2.18
C ILE A 267 -17.30 -30.15 -2.18
N SER A 268 -16.87 -29.72 -3.35
CA SER A 268 -15.83 -28.69 -3.51
C SER A 268 -16.34 -27.56 -4.38
N GLN A 269 -16.08 -26.32 -3.94
CA GLN A 269 -16.42 -25.08 -4.65
C GLN A 269 -15.23 -24.13 -4.62
N GLU A 270 -14.94 -23.48 -5.77
CA GLU A 270 -13.85 -22.49 -5.94
C GLU A 270 -14.43 -21.07 -5.94
#